data_2a85a1a23407b63ad13c53b0eec8f177
#
_entry.id   2a85a1a23407b63ad13c53b0eec8f177
#
_cell.length_a   1.000
_cell.length_b   1.000
_cell.length_c   1.000
_cell.angle_alpha   90.00
_cell.angle_beta   90.00
_cell.angle_gamma   90.00
#
_symmetry.space_group_name_H-M   'P 1'
#
loop_
_entity.id
_entity.type
_entity.pdbx_description
1 polymer ?
#
loop_
_entity_poly.entity_id
_entity_poly.type
_entity_poly.pdbx_seq_one_letter_code
_entity_poly.pdbx_strand_id
1 'polypeptide(L)'
;MKKPERMKNKTTKAFLYQNLYWEDACDFFDFFLTTKELRNDEPERDRPKLSSVMGATFLVREKYSRAVGILIVLDDFHCSTLAHESIHYADAVYDYLSMNAEGYNEGNEQYAYLVTWCVEQLEDFIKCKKKEKRMTRKMTKQDGN
;
A
#
# COMPACT_ATOMS: atom_id res chain seq x y z
N MET A 1 15.67 -5.69 -15.77
CA MET A 1 14.94 -5.66 -14.48
C MET A 1 13.73 -6.58 -14.58
N LYS A 2 13.61 -7.61 -13.71
CA LYS A 2 12.42 -8.47 -13.70
C LYS A 2 11.25 -7.66 -13.14
N LYS A 3 10.13 -7.65 -13.87
CA LYS A 3 8.87 -7.03 -13.42
C LYS A 3 8.42 -7.73 -12.13
N PRO A 4 8.11 -7.00 -11.03
CA PRO A 4 7.63 -7.63 -9.81
C PRO A 4 6.35 -8.41 -10.08
N GLU A 5 6.19 -9.57 -9.45
CA GLU A 5 4.99 -10.39 -9.57
C GLU A 5 3.80 -9.65 -8.98
N ARG A 6 2.79 -9.44 -9.81
CA ARG A 6 1.53 -8.78 -9.48
C ARG A 6 0.52 -9.80 -9.02
N MET A 7 0.10 -9.74 -7.76
CA MET A 7 -1.07 -10.46 -7.29
C MET A 7 -2.34 -9.69 -7.68
N LYS A 8 -3.12 -10.24 -8.61
CA LYS A 8 -4.44 -9.71 -8.97
C LYS A 8 -5.48 -10.18 -7.95
N ASN A 9 -5.94 -9.31 -7.09
CA ASN A 9 -7.17 -9.57 -6.37
C ASN A 9 -8.36 -9.18 -7.26
N LYS A 10 -9.27 -10.12 -7.52
CA LYS A 10 -10.32 -9.99 -8.56
C LYS A 10 -11.38 -8.92 -8.27
N THR A 11 -11.41 -8.34 -7.07
CA THR A 11 -12.51 -7.48 -6.61
C THR A 11 -12.14 -6.03 -6.32
N THR A 12 -10.87 -5.69 -6.26
CA THR A 12 -10.41 -4.32 -5.99
C THR A 12 -9.18 -3.99 -6.82
N LYS A 13 -9.07 -2.75 -7.30
CA LYS A 13 -7.89 -2.24 -8.00
C LYS A 13 -6.66 -2.07 -7.09
N ALA A 14 -6.61 -2.78 -5.97
CA ALA A 14 -5.44 -2.80 -5.10
C ALA A 14 -4.36 -3.70 -5.70
N PHE A 15 -3.17 -3.15 -5.88
CA PHE A 15 -2.00 -3.88 -6.36
C PHE A 15 -1.10 -4.18 -5.17
N LEU A 16 -0.91 -5.46 -4.84
CA LEU A 16 0.07 -5.88 -3.87
C LEU A 16 1.36 -6.23 -4.62
N TYR A 17 2.43 -5.53 -4.31
CA TYR A 17 3.76 -5.82 -4.81
C TYR A 17 4.57 -6.49 -3.71
N GLN A 18 4.95 -7.74 -3.92
CA GLN A 18 5.86 -8.47 -3.02
C GLN A 18 7.31 -8.20 -3.43
N ASN A 19 8.18 -8.05 -2.44
CA ASN A 19 9.63 -7.83 -2.64
C ASN A 19 9.98 -6.58 -3.49
N LEU A 20 9.17 -5.55 -3.43
CA LEU A 20 9.50 -4.27 -4.03
C LEU A 20 10.37 -3.47 -3.05
N TYR A 21 11.58 -3.16 -3.46
CA TYR A 21 12.44 -2.22 -2.73
C TYR A 21 11.95 -0.79 -2.97
N TRP A 22 12.30 0.12 -2.05
CA TRP A 22 11.85 1.51 -2.14
C TRP A 22 12.32 2.21 -3.42
N GLU A 23 13.55 1.96 -3.81
CA GLU A 23 14.13 2.47 -5.05
C GLU A 23 13.34 2.00 -6.28
N ASP A 24 12.97 0.73 -6.31
CA ASP A 24 12.14 0.16 -7.39
C ASP A 24 10.73 0.78 -7.38
N ALA A 25 10.14 1.00 -6.20
CA ALA A 25 8.85 1.68 -6.11
C ALA A 25 8.91 3.10 -6.71
N CYS A 26 9.98 3.85 -6.43
CA CYS A 26 10.20 5.17 -7.00
C CYS A 26 10.37 5.14 -8.53
N ASP A 27 10.86 4.05 -9.09
CA ASP A 27 10.98 3.88 -10.53
C ASP A 27 9.66 3.47 -11.19
N PHE A 28 8.80 2.72 -10.48
CA PHE A 28 7.50 2.25 -10.98
C PHE A 28 6.38 3.26 -10.87
N PHE A 29 6.40 4.11 -9.85
CA PHE A 29 5.29 4.99 -9.51
C PHE A 29 5.62 6.47 -9.65
N ASP A 30 4.64 7.23 -10.12
CA ASP A 30 4.53 8.66 -9.90
C ASP A 30 3.80 8.88 -8.57
N PHE A 31 4.28 9.81 -7.75
CA PHE A 31 3.74 10.15 -6.43
C PHE A 31 3.00 11.48 -6.48
N PHE A 32 1.92 11.59 -5.69
CA PHE A 32 1.10 12.80 -5.60
C PHE A 32 0.81 13.11 -4.13
N LEU A 33 0.87 14.37 -3.76
CA LEU A 33 0.49 14.82 -2.41
C LEU A 33 -1.03 14.90 -2.24
N THR A 34 -1.72 15.26 -3.31
CA THR A 34 -3.17 15.47 -3.29
C THR A 34 -3.86 14.79 -4.48
N THR A 35 -5.14 14.52 -4.33
CA THR A 35 -5.97 14.01 -5.42
C THR A 35 -6.18 15.05 -6.52
N LYS A 36 -6.07 16.34 -6.20
CA LYS A 36 -6.12 17.42 -7.19
C LYS A 36 -4.91 17.35 -8.13
N GLU A 37 -3.71 17.18 -7.59
CA GLU A 37 -2.48 17.01 -8.39
C GLU A 37 -2.56 15.76 -9.26
N LEU A 38 -3.10 14.65 -8.71
CA LEU A 38 -3.33 13.45 -9.49
C LEU A 38 -4.27 13.68 -10.68
N ARG A 39 -5.38 14.41 -10.49
CA ARG A 39 -6.33 14.74 -11.55
C ARG A 39 -5.74 15.68 -12.60
N ASN A 40 -4.87 16.58 -12.17
CA ASN A 40 -4.18 17.54 -13.06
C ASN A 40 -2.96 16.95 -13.76
N ASP A 41 -2.58 15.70 -13.43
CA ASP A 41 -1.35 15.07 -13.94
C ASP A 41 -0.06 15.82 -13.53
N GLU A 42 -0.02 16.28 -12.29
CA GLU A 42 1.08 17.06 -11.69
C GLU A 42 1.80 16.21 -10.61
N PRO A 43 2.62 15.20 -11.00
CA PRO A 43 3.32 14.38 -10.02
C PRO A 43 4.43 15.15 -9.31
N GLU A 44 4.73 14.74 -8.07
CA GLU A 44 5.87 15.23 -7.32
C GLU A 44 7.18 15.02 -8.09
N ARG A 45 8.01 16.05 -8.13
CA ARG A 45 9.32 16.01 -8.80
C ARG A 45 10.36 15.25 -7.99
N ASP A 46 10.29 15.41 -6.67
CA ASP A 46 11.23 14.80 -5.74
C ASP A 46 10.68 13.46 -5.23
N ARG A 47 11.57 12.49 -5.06
CA ARG A 47 11.22 11.21 -4.44
C ARG A 47 10.85 11.44 -2.97
N PRO A 48 9.73 10.87 -2.48
CA PRO A 48 9.39 10.95 -1.07
C PRO A 48 10.50 10.34 -0.20
N LYS A 49 10.76 10.94 0.95
CA LYS A 49 11.76 10.45 1.90
C LYS A 49 11.11 9.54 2.93
N LEU A 50 11.64 8.33 3.09
CA LEU A 50 11.18 7.35 4.10
C LEU A 50 12.04 7.33 5.37
N SER A 51 12.76 8.39 5.68
CA SER A 51 13.61 8.43 6.86
C SER A 51 12.78 8.37 8.15
N SER A 52 13.07 7.38 9.02
CA SER A 52 12.54 7.27 10.39
C SER A 52 11.01 7.06 10.50
N VAL A 53 10.35 6.53 9.48
CA VAL A 53 8.92 6.21 9.55
C VAL A 53 8.70 4.70 9.67
N MET A 54 7.74 4.29 10.50
CA MET A 54 7.36 2.88 10.66
C MET A 54 6.45 2.39 9.55
N GLY A 55 5.70 3.31 8.93
CA GLY A 55 4.86 3.11 7.76
C GLY A 55 4.67 4.41 7.01
N ALA A 56 4.25 4.33 5.77
CA ALA A 56 3.87 5.48 4.96
C ALA A 56 2.86 5.09 3.89
N THR A 57 1.89 5.96 3.65
CA THR A 57 0.84 5.78 2.66
C THR A 57 0.93 6.88 1.61
N PHE A 58 0.97 6.49 0.35
CA PHE A 58 1.14 7.40 -0.79
C PHE A 58 0.04 7.21 -1.81
N LEU A 59 -0.47 8.31 -2.34
CA LEU A 59 -1.27 8.31 -3.55
C LEU A 59 -0.33 8.20 -4.76
N VAL A 60 -0.54 7.20 -5.60
CA VAL A 60 0.40 6.88 -6.68
C VAL A 60 -0.30 6.55 -7.98
N ARG A 61 0.45 6.66 -9.07
CA ARG A 61 0.06 6.15 -10.38
C ARG A 61 1.18 5.28 -10.96
N GLU A 62 0.84 4.07 -11.37
CA GLU A 62 1.80 3.20 -12.03
C GLU A 62 2.17 3.79 -13.41
N LYS A 63 3.44 4.01 -13.67
CA LYS A 63 3.94 4.70 -14.89
C LYS A 63 3.58 3.97 -16.19
N TYR A 64 3.55 2.63 -16.16
CA TYR A 64 3.31 1.83 -17.36
C TYR A 64 1.83 1.65 -17.68
N SER A 65 1.02 1.26 -16.70
CA SER A 65 -0.41 1.01 -16.89
C SER A 65 -1.27 2.25 -16.70
N ARG A 66 -0.70 3.34 -16.15
CA ARG A 66 -1.41 4.57 -15.72
C ARG A 66 -2.48 4.30 -14.67
N ALA A 67 -2.47 3.12 -14.06
CA ALA A 67 -3.41 2.76 -13.00
C ALA A 67 -3.13 3.59 -11.75
N VAL A 68 -4.17 4.22 -11.22
CA VAL A 68 -4.14 4.95 -9.96
C VAL A 68 -4.30 3.98 -8.81
N GLY A 69 -3.61 4.21 -7.72
CA GLY A 69 -3.69 3.39 -6.53
C GLY A 69 -3.10 4.08 -5.31
N ILE A 70 -3.08 3.33 -4.23
CA ILE A 70 -2.48 3.74 -2.97
C ILE A 70 -1.38 2.75 -2.64
N LEU A 71 -0.18 3.25 -2.41
CA LEU A 71 0.98 2.49 -2.02
C LEU A 71 1.17 2.62 -0.52
N ILE A 72 1.16 1.49 0.20
CA ILE A 72 1.50 1.44 1.62
C ILE A 72 2.86 0.76 1.75
N VAL A 73 3.79 1.45 2.41
CA VAL A 73 5.12 0.94 2.75
C VAL A 73 5.17 0.71 4.24
N LEU A 74 5.61 -0.48 4.67
CA LEU A 74 5.71 -0.86 6.06
C LEU A 74 7.13 -1.27 6.39
N ASP A 75 7.75 -0.61 7.38
CA ASP A 75 9.00 -1.02 8.01
C ASP A 75 8.74 -1.81 9.30
N ASP A 76 7.59 -1.60 9.90
CA ASP A 76 7.10 -2.22 11.12
C ASP A 76 5.75 -2.90 10.90
N PHE A 77 5.52 -4.03 11.59
CA PHE A 77 4.32 -4.85 11.47
C PHE A 77 3.46 -4.87 12.75
N HIS A 78 3.59 -3.86 13.60
CA HIS A 78 2.72 -3.71 14.76
C HIS A 78 1.30 -3.32 14.32
N CYS A 79 0.29 -3.83 15.04
CA CYS A 79 -1.12 -3.55 14.73
C CYS A 79 -1.44 -2.05 14.76
N SER A 80 -0.75 -1.28 15.59
CA SER A 80 -0.89 0.18 15.62
C SER A 80 -0.45 0.85 14.33
N THR A 81 0.66 0.38 13.72
CA THR A 81 1.12 0.87 12.42
C THR A 81 0.15 0.49 11.32
N LEU A 82 -0.34 -0.76 11.31
CA LEU A 82 -1.34 -1.20 10.33
C LEU A 82 -2.62 -0.36 10.41
N ALA A 83 -3.12 -0.10 11.62
CA ALA A 83 -4.30 0.72 11.83
C ALA A 83 -4.07 2.18 11.37
N HIS A 84 -2.90 2.76 11.69
CA HIS A 84 -2.52 4.10 11.28
C HIS A 84 -2.51 4.26 9.76
N GLU A 85 -1.80 3.37 9.05
CA GLU A 85 -1.71 3.42 7.59
C GLU A 85 -3.06 3.10 6.92
N SER A 86 -3.90 2.27 7.54
CA SER A 86 -5.25 1.98 7.04
C SER A 86 -6.19 3.18 7.12
N ILE A 87 -6.01 4.08 8.10
CA ILE A 87 -6.75 5.34 8.15
C ILE A 87 -6.34 6.24 7.00
N HIS A 88 -5.04 6.40 6.75
CA HIS A 88 -4.55 7.17 5.60
C HIS A 88 -5.03 6.59 4.26
N TYR A 89 -5.11 5.26 4.17
CA TYR A 89 -5.69 4.59 3.01
C TYR A 89 -7.16 4.99 2.81
N ALA A 90 -7.97 4.92 3.87
CA ALA A 90 -9.39 5.26 3.80
C ALA A 90 -9.60 6.74 3.46
N ASP A 91 -8.82 7.63 4.07
CA ASP A 91 -8.83 9.07 3.77
C ASP A 91 -8.52 9.33 2.28
N ALA A 92 -7.48 8.69 1.75
CA ALA A 92 -7.10 8.86 0.35
C ALA A 92 -8.19 8.35 -0.62
N VAL A 93 -8.85 7.22 -0.29
CA VAL A 93 -9.97 6.70 -1.09
C VAL A 93 -11.14 7.68 -1.07
N TYR A 94 -11.52 8.17 0.11
CA TYR A 94 -12.64 9.11 0.27
C TYR A 94 -12.37 10.42 -0.47
N ASP A 95 -11.17 10.97 -0.34
CA ASP A 95 -10.78 12.18 -1.06
C ASP A 95 -10.78 11.98 -2.58
N TYR A 96 -10.24 10.83 -3.05
CA TYR A 96 -10.26 10.49 -4.47
C TYR A 96 -11.68 10.37 -5.06
N LEU A 97 -12.62 9.82 -4.29
CA LEU A 97 -14.02 9.67 -4.66
C LEU A 97 -14.86 10.91 -4.37
N SER A 98 -14.28 11.96 -3.80
CA SER A 98 -14.99 13.17 -3.33
C SER A 98 -16.09 12.84 -2.31
N MET A 99 -15.83 11.87 -1.45
CA MET A 99 -16.69 11.48 -0.33
C MET A 99 -16.22 12.15 0.95
N ASN A 100 -17.14 12.38 1.87
CA ASN A 100 -16.83 12.84 3.22
C ASN A 100 -17.13 11.71 4.22
N ALA A 101 -16.26 11.52 5.20
CA ALA A 101 -16.56 10.68 6.34
C ALA A 101 -17.59 11.38 7.21
N GLU A 102 -18.72 10.73 7.45
CA GLU A 102 -19.80 11.25 8.30
C GLU A 102 -19.42 11.14 9.78
N GLY A 103 -20.09 11.94 10.62
CA GLY A 103 -19.92 11.87 12.06
C GLY A 103 -20.45 10.54 12.66
N TYR A 104 -20.03 10.23 13.87
CA TYR A 104 -20.43 8.99 14.55
C TYR A 104 -21.96 8.76 14.61
N ASN A 105 -22.72 9.83 14.84
CA ASN A 105 -24.18 9.75 14.92
C ASN A 105 -24.88 9.60 13.56
N GLU A 106 -24.18 9.82 12.47
CA GLU A 106 -24.70 9.80 11.09
C GLU A 106 -24.29 8.52 10.36
N GLY A 107 -23.56 7.63 11.03
CA GLY A 107 -23.20 6.31 10.54
C GLY A 107 -22.01 6.31 9.57
N ASN A 108 -20.81 6.45 10.10
CA ASN A 108 -19.56 6.30 9.33
C ASN A 108 -19.14 4.85 9.08
N GLU A 109 -20.10 3.93 9.07
CA GLU A 109 -19.85 2.49 8.91
C GLU A 109 -19.08 2.16 7.64
N GLN A 110 -19.37 2.82 6.53
CA GLN A 110 -18.66 2.58 5.26
C GLN A 110 -17.18 2.92 5.37
N TYR A 111 -16.85 4.02 6.05
CA TYR A 111 -15.46 4.39 6.33
C TYR A 111 -14.79 3.36 7.25
N ALA A 112 -15.47 2.96 8.33
CA ALA A 112 -14.97 1.97 9.26
C ALA A 112 -14.74 0.60 8.59
N TYR A 113 -15.63 0.16 7.71
CA TYR A 113 -15.44 -1.06 6.92
C TYR A 113 -14.24 -0.95 5.98
N LEU A 114 -14.01 0.19 5.37
CA LEU A 114 -12.86 0.40 4.50
C LEU A 114 -11.54 0.31 5.27
N VAL A 115 -11.48 0.91 6.46
CA VAL A 115 -10.32 0.79 7.36
C VAL A 115 -10.09 -0.66 7.76
N THR A 116 -11.14 -1.36 8.20
CA THR A 116 -11.08 -2.77 8.59
C THR A 116 -10.58 -3.64 7.44
N TRP A 117 -11.15 -3.47 6.26
CA TRP A 117 -10.72 -4.20 5.06
C TRP A 117 -9.23 -3.96 4.77
N CYS A 118 -8.75 -2.73 4.88
CA CYS A 118 -7.34 -2.43 4.65
C CYS A 118 -6.43 -3.12 5.66
N VAL A 119 -6.79 -3.11 6.96
CA VAL A 119 -6.05 -3.83 8.01
C VAL A 119 -5.95 -5.32 7.68
N GLU A 120 -7.06 -5.95 7.28
CA GLU A 120 -7.09 -7.36 6.90
C GLU A 120 -6.17 -7.68 5.71
N GLN A 121 -6.15 -6.79 4.68
CA GLN A 121 -5.24 -6.95 3.54
C GLN A 121 -3.76 -6.86 3.96
N LEU A 122 -3.43 -5.92 4.86
CA LEU A 122 -2.06 -5.78 5.38
C LEU A 122 -1.66 -6.97 6.24
N GLU A 123 -2.56 -7.50 7.07
CA GLU A 123 -2.29 -8.72 7.84
C GLU A 123 -2.04 -9.93 6.95
N ASP A 124 -2.82 -10.12 5.90
CA ASP A 124 -2.64 -11.23 4.96
C ASP A 124 -1.33 -11.10 4.19
N PHE A 125 -0.95 -9.90 3.78
CA PHE A 125 0.36 -9.62 3.21
C PHE A 125 1.50 -10.03 4.15
N ILE A 126 1.42 -9.67 5.43
CA ILE A 126 2.43 -10.01 6.44
C ILE A 126 2.50 -11.53 6.66
N LYS A 127 1.35 -12.22 6.69
CA LYS A 127 1.29 -13.68 6.81
C LYS A 127 2.00 -14.37 5.62
N CYS A 128 1.77 -13.89 4.40
CA CYS A 128 2.45 -14.38 3.20
C CYS A 128 3.96 -14.19 3.29
N LYS A 129 4.44 -13.01 3.70
CA LYS A 129 5.86 -12.73 3.89
C LYS A 129 6.54 -13.65 4.91
N LYS A 130 5.88 -13.94 6.02
CA LYS A 130 6.38 -14.86 7.05
C LYS A 130 6.49 -16.30 6.51
N LYS A 131 5.56 -16.74 5.68
CA LYS A 131 5.61 -18.07 5.04
C LYS A 131 6.79 -18.18 4.06
N GLU A 132 6.97 -17.18 3.18
CA GLU A 132 8.09 -17.15 2.23
C GLU A 132 9.45 -17.24 2.94
N LYS A 133 9.68 -16.44 3.99
CA LYS A 133 10.92 -16.49 4.79
C LYS A 133 11.17 -17.87 5.43
N ARG A 134 10.10 -18.57 5.85
CA ARG A 134 10.22 -19.91 6.42
C ARG A 134 10.60 -20.96 5.36
N MET A 135 10.03 -20.84 4.16
CA MET A 135 10.34 -21.76 3.05
C MET A 135 11.79 -21.58 2.57
N THR A 136 12.23 -20.36 2.36
CA THR A 136 13.60 -20.05 1.96
C THR A 136 14.62 -20.61 2.96
N ARG A 137 14.37 -20.43 4.27
CA ARG A 137 15.24 -20.97 5.33
C ARG A 137 15.30 -22.51 5.37
N LYS A 138 14.25 -23.21 4.93
CA LYS A 138 14.23 -24.67 4.84
C LYS A 138 15.06 -25.15 3.65
N MET A 139 14.94 -24.49 2.51
CA MET A 139 15.69 -24.83 1.29
C MET A 139 17.20 -24.66 1.50
N THR A 140 17.64 -23.53 2.05
CA THR A 140 19.08 -23.30 2.35
C THR A 140 19.69 -24.27 3.37
N LYS A 141 18.88 -24.92 4.22
CA LYS A 141 19.36 -25.97 5.14
C LYS A 141 19.45 -27.35 4.49
N GLN A 142 18.75 -27.62 3.40
CA GLN A 142 18.80 -28.87 2.67
C GLN A 142 19.99 -28.92 1.68
N ASP A 143 20.37 -27.76 1.14
CA ASP A 143 21.50 -27.67 0.18
C ASP A 143 22.89 -27.60 0.87
N GLY A 144 22.92 -27.57 2.19
CA GLY A 144 24.16 -27.48 3.01
C GLY A 144 24.56 -28.76 3.73
N ASN A 145 24.03 -29.94 3.34
CA ASN A 145 24.39 -31.26 3.89
C ASN A 145 25.01 -32.15 2.85
#